data_f6fdd5f3a18a022c7512071b9a32bba6
#
_entry.id   f6fdd5f3a18a022c7512071b9a32bba6
#
_cell.length_a   1.000
_cell.length_b   1.000
_cell.length_c   1.000
_cell.angle_alpha   90.00
_cell.angle_beta   90.00
_cell.angle_gamma   90.00
#
_symmetry.space_group_name_H-M   'P 1'
#
loop_
_entity.id
_entity.type
_entity.pdbx_description
1 polymer ?
#
loop_
_entity_poly.entity_id
_entity_poly.type
_entity_poly.pdbx_seq_one_letter_code
_entity_poly.pdbx_strand_id
1 'polypeptide(L)'
;MALFVIADLHLSLGSSKPMDVFRGWENYVDRLTENWKAIVTDEDTVVIAGDISWGMSLPESRQDFAFLHSLPGQKILLKGNHDFWWQTKTKIESFFAAEGFSSLHVLHNNAYLAEGKAICGSRGWLYNAEKPEDVKIVNREVGRLNASLDDAAARFPEAEPVVFLHYPPVYGTMACDEILQVLQSRGVQRCYFGHIHGNQASKRAIRGEWETIKMHLISCDYVRFTPVLIR
;
A
#
# COMPACT_ATOMS: atom_id res chain seq x y z
N MET A 1 12.86 -13.90 -9.12
CA MET A 1 11.68 -12.99 -8.91
C MET A 1 11.17 -13.15 -7.50
N ALA A 2 10.96 -12.08 -6.77
CA ALA A 2 10.41 -12.11 -5.41
C ALA A 2 9.34 -11.00 -5.27
N LEU A 3 8.43 -11.16 -4.28
CA LEU A 3 7.41 -10.16 -3.96
C LEU A 3 7.75 -9.50 -2.63
N PHE A 4 7.92 -8.21 -2.63
CA PHE A 4 8.15 -7.38 -1.44
C PHE A 4 7.00 -6.42 -1.20
N VAL A 5 6.94 -5.87 0.02
CA VAL A 5 5.93 -4.88 0.39
C VAL A 5 6.50 -3.85 1.37
N ILE A 6 6.03 -2.62 1.25
CA ILE A 6 6.27 -1.51 2.17
C ILE A 6 5.09 -0.54 2.09
N ALA A 7 4.93 0.36 3.04
CA ALA A 7 3.92 1.42 3.01
C ALA A 7 4.47 2.73 3.58
N ASP A 8 3.75 3.82 3.36
CA ASP A 8 3.94 5.09 4.05
C ASP A 8 5.33 5.71 3.80
N LEU A 9 5.74 5.78 2.55
CA LEU A 9 7.06 6.34 2.18
C LEU A 9 7.13 7.85 2.43
N HIS A 10 5.98 8.55 2.35
CA HIS A 10 5.88 9.98 2.59
C HIS A 10 6.96 10.80 1.89
N LEU A 11 7.25 10.45 0.64
CA LEU A 11 8.25 11.17 -0.15
C LEU A 11 7.85 12.64 -0.35
N SER A 12 8.82 13.52 -0.35
CA SER A 12 8.61 14.97 -0.50
C SER A 12 9.74 15.65 -1.28
N LEU A 13 10.30 14.93 -2.26
CA LEU A 13 11.43 15.43 -3.06
C LEU A 13 11.03 16.61 -3.94
N GLY A 14 9.75 16.69 -4.32
CA GLY A 14 9.16 17.80 -5.08
C GLY A 14 8.35 18.79 -4.25
N SER A 15 8.26 18.60 -2.92
CA SER A 15 7.43 19.42 -2.05
C SER A 15 8.18 19.85 -0.77
N SER A 16 7.67 20.86 -0.07
CA SER A 16 8.29 21.41 1.14
C SER A 16 7.73 20.79 2.44
N LYS A 17 7.57 19.46 2.47
CA LYS A 17 7.07 18.72 3.64
C LYS A 17 8.09 17.70 4.13
N PRO A 18 9.21 18.13 4.76
CA PRO A 18 10.26 17.21 5.18
C PRO A 18 9.77 16.30 6.30
N MET A 19 10.01 15.00 6.16
CA MET A 19 9.74 14.01 7.20
C MET A 19 10.89 13.90 8.21
N ASP A 20 12.07 14.40 7.90
CA ASP A 20 13.26 14.39 8.78
C ASP A 20 13.06 15.13 10.11
N VAL A 21 12.03 15.95 10.23
CA VAL A 21 11.65 16.62 11.49
C VAL A 21 11.07 15.65 12.53
N PHE A 22 10.66 14.46 12.11
CA PHE A 22 10.13 13.43 13.01
C PHE A 22 11.23 12.48 13.47
N ARG A 23 11.24 12.21 14.77
CA ARG A 23 12.20 11.29 15.37
C ARG A 23 12.16 9.91 14.69
N GLY A 24 13.31 9.46 14.22
CA GLY A 24 13.48 8.16 13.54
C GLY A 24 13.34 8.22 12.03
N TRP A 25 13.06 9.41 11.48
CA TRP A 25 12.97 9.66 10.04
C TRP A 25 14.19 10.38 9.47
N GLU A 26 15.20 10.61 10.28
CA GLU A 26 16.44 11.26 9.86
C GLU A 26 17.08 10.48 8.71
N ASN A 27 17.41 11.16 7.61
CA ASN A 27 17.99 10.60 6.39
C ASN A 27 17.20 9.40 5.83
N TYR A 28 15.87 9.41 5.96
CA TYR A 28 15.03 8.25 5.64
C TYR A 28 15.07 7.86 4.17
N VAL A 29 15.23 8.82 3.25
CA VAL A 29 15.31 8.56 1.80
C VAL A 29 16.59 7.77 1.45
N ASP A 30 17.73 8.16 2.04
CA ASP A 30 19.00 7.44 1.84
C ASP A 30 18.91 6.03 2.41
N ARG A 31 18.39 5.88 3.64
CA ARG A 31 18.19 4.58 4.30
C ARG A 31 17.24 3.69 3.50
N LEU A 32 16.14 4.23 2.99
CA LEU A 32 15.23 3.50 2.11
C LEU A 32 15.94 3.04 0.84
N THR A 33 16.73 3.93 0.22
CA THR A 33 17.47 3.64 -1.01
C THR A 33 18.49 2.51 -0.80
N GLU A 34 19.29 2.61 0.26
CA GLU A 34 20.30 1.60 0.59
C GLU A 34 19.66 0.23 0.89
N ASN A 35 18.66 0.21 1.76
CA ASN A 35 17.97 -1.02 2.13
C ASN A 35 17.24 -1.65 0.94
N TRP A 36 16.60 -0.84 0.10
CA TRP A 36 15.91 -1.31 -1.09
C TRP A 36 16.88 -1.97 -2.08
N LYS A 37 17.95 -1.26 -2.44
CA LYS A 37 18.97 -1.75 -3.39
C LYS A 37 19.74 -2.97 -2.88
N ALA A 38 19.80 -3.17 -1.55
CA ALA A 38 20.46 -4.33 -0.96
C ALA A 38 19.69 -5.64 -1.16
N ILE A 39 18.36 -5.59 -1.37
CA ILE A 39 17.51 -6.80 -1.35
C ILE A 39 16.59 -6.94 -2.56
N VAL A 40 16.28 -5.86 -3.27
CA VAL A 40 15.39 -5.87 -4.43
C VAL A 40 16.20 -5.80 -5.72
N THR A 41 15.87 -6.66 -6.68
CA THR A 41 16.45 -6.70 -8.02
C THR A 41 15.45 -6.17 -9.06
N ASP A 42 15.90 -5.95 -10.29
CA ASP A 42 15.04 -5.45 -11.37
C ASP A 42 13.91 -6.42 -11.75
N GLU A 43 14.06 -7.70 -11.44
CA GLU A 43 13.08 -8.75 -11.71
C GLU A 43 11.99 -8.85 -10.64
N ASP A 44 12.17 -8.19 -9.49
CA ASP A 44 11.27 -8.30 -8.34
C ASP A 44 10.09 -7.35 -8.45
N THR A 45 9.06 -7.62 -7.65
CA THR A 45 7.89 -6.75 -7.51
C THR A 45 7.80 -6.21 -6.08
N VAL A 46 7.52 -4.92 -5.93
CA VAL A 46 7.30 -4.29 -4.63
C VAL A 46 5.93 -3.61 -4.60
N VAL A 47 5.08 -4.01 -3.66
CA VAL A 47 3.82 -3.30 -3.40
C VAL A 47 4.07 -2.16 -2.43
N ILE A 48 3.61 -0.95 -2.78
CA ILE A 48 3.65 0.23 -1.92
C ILE A 48 2.23 0.55 -1.48
N ALA A 49 1.91 0.23 -0.23
CA ALA A 49 0.54 0.22 0.28
C ALA A 49 0.09 1.60 0.83
N GLY A 50 0.21 2.63 0.01
CA GLY A 50 -0.30 3.98 0.28
C GLY A 50 0.67 4.92 0.97
N ASP A 51 0.25 6.18 1.04
CA ASP A 51 1.01 7.32 1.57
C ASP A 51 2.40 7.43 0.94
N ILE A 52 2.38 7.55 -0.39
CA ILE A 52 3.57 7.48 -1.25
C ILE A 52 4.26 8.83 -1.29
N SER A 53 3.50 9.90 -1.58
CA SER A 53 4.03 11.23 -1.83
C SER A 53 3.18 12.32 -1.18
N TRP A 54 3.84 13.35 -0.64
CA TRP A 54 3.19 14.55 -0.13
C TRP A 54 2.78 15.57 -1.20
N GLY A 55 3.07 15.31 -2.47
CA GLY A 55 2.62 16.18 -3.56
C GLY A 55 1.09 16.30 -3.58
N MET A 56 0.58 17.48 -3.91
CA MET A 56 -0.85 17.76 -3.98
C MET A 56 -1.44 17.44 -5.36
N SER A 57 -0.57 17.18 -6.34
CA SER A 57 -0.93 16.87 -7.73
C SER A 57 0.10 15.95 -8.37
N LEU A 58 -0.26 15.32 -9.51
CA LEU A 58 0.68 14.47 -10.27
C LEU A 58 1.96 15.22 -10.64
N PRO A 59 1.90 16.49 -11.16
CA PRO A 59 3.13 17.25 -11.43
C PRO A 59 4.00 17.52 -10.20
N GLU A 60 3.42 17.83 -9.03
CA GLU A 60 4.18 18.02 -7.80
C GLU A 60 4.83 16.75 -7.30
N SER A 61 4.20 15.60 -7.50
CA SER A 61 4.74 14.28 -7.12
C SER A 61 5.74 13.70 -8.13
N ARG A 62 6.02 14.42 -9.22
CA ARG A 62 6.87 13.93 -10.32
C ARG A 62 8.26 13.49 -9.86
N GLN A 63 8.88 14.25 -8.95
CA GLN A 63 10.23 13.91 -8.45
C GLN A 63 10.19 12.64 -7.59
N ASP A 64 9.13 12.45 -6.80
CA ASP A 64 8.94 11.26 -5.99
C ASP A 64 8.72 10.01 -6.87
N PHE A 65 7.94 10.14 -7.95
CA PHE A 65 7.75 9.06 -8.92
C PHE A 65 9.03 8.76 -9.72
N ALA A 66 9.80 9.77 -10.10
CA ALA A 66 11.10 9.58 -10.75
C ALA A 66 12.07 8.83 -9.84
N PHE A 67 12.10 9.19 -8.55
CA PHE A 67 12.87 8.47 -7.54
C PHE A 67 12.44 7.01 -7.45
N LEU A 68 11.14 6.73 -7.29
CA LEU A 68 10.63 5.36 -7.23
C LEU A 68 10.94 4.57 -8.51
N HIS A 69 10.81 5.21 -9.67
CA HIS A 69 11.15 4.59 -10.96
C HIS A 69 12.63 4.21 -11.04
N SER A 70 13.51 5.00 -10.43
CA SER A 70 14.96 4.74 -10.40
C SER A 70 15.39 3.59 -9.50
N LEU A 71 14.53 3.15 -8.58
CA LEU A 71 14.79 1.99 -7.73
C LEU A 71 14.52 0.70 -8.51
N PRO A 72 15.25 -0.41 -8.22
CA PRO A 72 15.04 -1.69 -8.91
C PRO A 72 13.66 -2.27 -8.65
N GLY A 73 13.19 -3.12 -9.57
CA GLY A 73 11.94 -3.86 -9.51
C GLY A 73 10.72 -3.12 -10.05
N GLN A 74 9.60 -3.83 -10.20
CA GLN A 74 8.29 -3.28 -10.56
C GLN A 74 7.57 -2.79 -9.31
N LYS A 75 7.00 -1.59 -9.31
CA LYS A 75 6.31 -1.00 -8.16
C LYS A 75 4.81 -0.95 -8.42
N ILE A 76 4.03 -1.57 -7.53
CA ILE A 76 2.56 -1.55 -7.56
C ILE A 76 2.07 -0.61 -6.47
N LEU A 77 1.46 0.50 -6.88
CA LEU A 77 1.10 1.61 -6.03
C LEU A 77 -0.37 1.52 -5.62
N LEU A 78 -0.65 1.52 -4.32
CA LEU A 78 -1.97 1.63 -3.72
C LEU A 78 -2.17 3.03 -3.15
N LYS A 79 -3.42 3.52 -3.10
CA LYS A 79 -3.73 4.82 -2.53
C LYS A 79 -3.70 4.81 -1.01
N GLY A 80 -3.02 5.80 -0.39
CA GLY A 80 -3.15 6.16 1.02
C GLY A 80 -4.06 7.36 1.26
N ASN A 81 -4.09 7.85 2.49
CA ASN A 81 -4.91 9.03 2.84
C ASN A 81 -4.19 10.36 2.53
N HIS A 82 -2.87 10.36 2.52
CA HIS A 82 -2.07 11.53 2.17
C HIS A 82 -1.70 11.61 0.68
N ASP A 83 -2.10 10.64 -0.15
CA ASP A 83 -1.91 10.69 -1.60
C ASP A 83 -2.94 11.63 -2.24
N PHE A 84 -2.83 12.94 -2.00
CA PHE A 84 -3.73 13.97 -2.53
C PHE A 84 -3.63 14.12 -4.05
N TRP A 85 -2.48 13.76 -4.63
CA TRP A 85 -2.23 13.69 -6.07
C TRP A 85 -3.06 12.63 -6.80
N TRP A 86 -3.65 11.68 -6.06
CA TRP A 86 -4.35 10.54 -6.63
C TRP A 86 -5.58 10.94 -7.44
N GLN A 87 -5.64 10.47 -8.68
CA GLN A 87 -6.72 10.69 -9.62
C GLN A 87 -7.33 9.36 -10.09
N THR A 88 -8.03 9.35 -11.22
CA THR A 88 -8.47 8.09 -11.84
C THR A 88 -7.25 7.28 -12.30
N LYS A 89 -7.36 5.95 -12.26
CA LYS A 89 -6.30 5.04 -12.71
C LYS A 89 -5.77 5.43 -14.09
N THR A 90 -6.66 5.67 -15.05
CA THR A 90 -6.29 6.05 -16.43
C THR A 90 -5.45 7.34 -16.46
N LYS A 91 -5.80 8.35 -15.68
CA LYS A 91 -5.04 9.61 -15.64
C LYS A 91 -3.64 9.41 -15.05
N ILE A 92 -3.52 8.59 -13.99
CA ILE A 92 -2.23 8.29 -13.38
C ILE A 92 -1.36 7.50 -14.35
N GLU A 93 -1.90 6.45 -14.98
CA GLU A 93 -1.18 5.63 -15.94
C GLU A 93 -0.76 6.43 -17.19
N SER A 94 -1.62 7.34 -17.66
CA SER A 94 -1.27 8.25 -18.76
C SER A 94 -0.13 9.20 -18.37
N PHE A 95 -0.12 9.70 -17.14
CA PHE A 95 0.97 10.52 -16.63
C PHE A 95 2.26 9.72 -16.53
N PHE A 96 2.24 8.51 -15.98
CA PHE A 96 3.42 7.64 -15.91
C PHE A 96 3.98 7.31 -17.29
N ALA A 97 3.11 7.02 -18.25
CA ALA A 97 3.52 6.76 -19.64
C ALA A 97 4.18 8.00 -20.29
N ALA A 98 3.61 9.18 -20.09
CA ALA A 98 4.17 10.44 -20.62
C ALA A 98 5.53 10.78 -20.02
N GLU A 99 5.77 10.45 -18.74
CA GLU A 99 7.02 10.68 -18.04
C GLU A 99 8.03 9.54 -18.21
N GLY A 100 7.65 8.43 -18.84
CA GLY A 100 8.51 7.25 -19.03
C GLY A 100 8.68 6.38 -17.78
N PHE A 101 7.77 6.49 -16.78
CA PHE A 101 7.84 5.73 -15.53
C PHE A 101 7.30 4.30 -15.71
N SER A 102 7.91 3.51 -16.57
CA SER A 102 7.44 2.18 -16.99
C SER A 102 7.42 1.13 -15.88
N SER A 103 8.12 1.34 -14.77
CA SER A 103 8.13 0.43 -13.63
C SER A 103 7.07 0.74 -12.56
N LEU A 104 6.21 1.76 -12.78
CA LEU A 104 5.16 2.16 -11.84
C LEU A 104 3.78 1.71 -12.35
N HIS A 105 3.04 1.00 -11.51
CA HIS A 105 1.72 0.44 -11.80
C HIS A 105 0.72 0.82 -10.72
N VAL A 106 -0.57 0.91 -11.07
CA VAL A 106 -1.63 1.37 -10.15
C VAL A 106 -2.55 0.22 -9.76
N LEU A 107 -2.60 -0.08 -8.45
CA LEU A 107 -3.58 -1.01 -7.88
C LEU A 107 -4.84 -0.24 -7.48
N HIS A 108 -5.89 -0.36 -8.31
CA HIS A 108 -7.16 0.30 -8.09
C HIS A 108 -8.28 -0.39 -8.86
N ASN A 109 -9.12 -1.16 -8.18
CA ASN A 109 -10.17 -2.01 -8.74
C ASN A 109 -9.65 -3.07 -9.73
N ASN A 110 -8.42 -3.49 -9.60
CA ASN A 110 -7.76 -4.50 -10.42
C ASN A 110 -6.82 -5.33 -9.55
N ALA A 111 -6.22 -6.37 -10.13
CA ALA A 111 -5.21 -7.19 -9.48
C ALA A 111 -3.96 -7.33 -10.35
N TYR A 112 -2.85 -7.74 -9.73
CA TYR A 112 -1.61 -8.12 -10.40
C TYR A 112 -1.19 -9.51 -9.95
N LEU A 113 -0.40 -10.19 -10.76
CA LEU A 113 0.18 -11.48 -10.42
C LEU A 113 1.69 -11.35 -10.19
N ALA A 114 2.17 -11.82 -9.06
CA ALA A 114 3.59 -12.02 -8.79
C ALA A 114 3.80 -13.22 -7.86
N GLU A 115 4.78 -14.07 -8.16
CA GLU A 115 5.17 -15.22 -7.33
C GLU A 115 4.00 -16.15 -6.95
N GLY A 116 3.08 -16.41 -7.90
CA GLY A 116 1.89 -17.23 -7.65
C GLY A 116 0.85 -16.59 -6.73
N LYS A 117 1.02 -15.32 -6.40
CA LYS A 117 0.11 -14.55 -5.54
C LYS A 117 -0.64 -13.51 -6.35
N ALA A 118 -1.97 -13.45 -6.16
CA ALA A 118 -2.80 -12.39 -6.70
C ALA A 118 -2.78 -11.18 -5.74
N ILE A 119 -2.16 -10.10 -6.19
CA ILE A 119 -2.02 -8.84 -5.45
C ILE A 119 -3.32 -8.06 -5.57
N CYS A 120 -4.07 -7.98 -4.49
CA CYS A 120 -5.36 -7.31 -4.40
C CYS A 120 -5.34 -6.21 -3.33
N GLY A 121 -6.25 -5.23 -3.43
CA GLY A 121 -6.32 -4.25 -2.36
C GLY A 121 -7.22 -3.06 -2.61
N SER A 122 -7.41 -2.29 -1.57
CA SER A 122 -8.04 -0.97 -1.56
C SER A 122 -7.37 -0.10 -0.50
N ARG A 123 -7.74 1.19 -0.45
CA ARG A 123 -7.25 2.05 0.63
C ARG A 123 -7.70 1.56 2.02
N GLY A 124 -8.84 0.87 2.10
CA GLY A 124 -9.51 0.63 3.36
C GLY A 124 -10.08 1.90 3.96
N TRP A 125 -10.60 1.81 5.18
CA TRP A 125 -11.08 2.97 5.95
C TRP A 125 -11.04 2.69 7.44
N LEU A 126 -11.30 3.76 8.21
CA LEU A 126 -11.39 3.73 9.65
C LEU A 126 -12.49 2.78 10.14
N TYR A 127 -12.27 2.25 11.30
CA TYR A 127 -13.23 1.50 12.11
C TYR A 127 -14.21 2.49 12.75
N ASN A 128 -15.45 2.02 13.06
CA ASN A 128 -16.54 2.81 13.61
C ASN A 128 -17.03 3.90 12.66
N ALA A 129 -17.66 3.48 11.56
CA ALA A 129 -18.38 4.36 10.67
C ALA A 129 -19.66 4.88 11.36
N GLU A 130 -19.48 5.79 12.34
CA GLU A 130 -20.60 6.36 13.12
C GLU A 130 -21.35 7.43 12.33
N LYS A 131 -20.65 8.10 11.40
CA LYS A 131 -21.22 9.17 10.59
C LYS A 131 -21.68 8.67 9.23
N PRO A 132 -22.78 9.20 8.67
CA PRO A 132 -23.24 8.80 7.33
C PRO A 132 -22.18 8.94 6.22
N GLU A 133 -21.27 9.91 6.36
CA GLU A 133 -20.16 10.10 5.43
C GLU A 133 -19.16 8.95 5.49
N ASP A 134 -18.85 8.46 6.69
CA ASP A 134 -17.93 7.33 6.91
C ASP A 134 -18.52 6.05 6.37
N VAL A 135 -19.81 5.80 6.58
CA VAL A 135 -20.54 4.65 6.00
C VAL A 135 -20.41 4.63 4.48
N LYS A 136 -20.60 5.79 3.81
CA LYS A 136 -20.43 5.89 2.35
C LYS A 136 -19.00 5.56 1.90
N ILE A 137 -18.01 5.99 2.70
CA ILE A 137 -16.59 5.71 2.38
C ILE A 137 -16.28 4.23 2.58
N VAL A 138 -16.71 3.63 3.69
CA VAL A 138 -16.55 2.19 3.96
C VAL A 138 -17.18 1.37 2.82
N ASN A 139 -18.43 1.62 2.47
CA ASN A 139 -19.11 0.91 1.38
C ASN A 139 -18.37 1.03 0.04
N ARG A 140 -17.79 2.20 -0.25
CA ARG A 140 -16.99 2.41 -1.45
C ARG A 140 -15.68 1.62 -1.42
N GLU A 141 -14.98 1.58 -0.28
CA GLU A 141 -13.74 0.82 -0.15
C GLU A 141 -13.98 -0.70 -0.16
N VAL A 142 -15.09 -1.16 0.43
CA VAL A 142 -15.60 -2.54 0.30
C VAL A 142 -15.85 -2.90 -1.16
N GLY A 143 -16.54 -2.02 -1.90
CA GLY A 143 -16.79 -2.22 -3.34
C GLY A 143 -15.48 -2.31 -4.15
N ARG A 144 -14.49 -1.47 -3.83
CA ARG A 144 -13.16 -1.48 -4.47
C ARG A 144 -12.37 -2.75 -4.16
N LEU A 145 -12.41 -3.19 -2.91
CA LEU A 145 -11.75 -4.43 -2.51
C LEU A 145 -12.35 -5.63 -3.21
N ASN A 146 -13.70 -5.71 -3.26
CA ASN A 146 -14.38 -6.75 -4.02
C ASN A 146 -14.03 -6.71 -5.51
N ALA A 147 -14.03 -5.55 -6.15
CA ALA A 147 -13.64 -5.42 -7.55
C ALA A 147 -12.19 -5.90 -7.82
N SER A 148 -11.26 -5.62 -6.90
CA SER A 148 -9.89 -6.10 -6.98
C SER A 148 -9.80 -7.63 -6.84
N LEU A 149 -10.55 -8.21 -5.91
CA LEU A 149 -10.61 -9.67 -5.71
C LEU A 149 -11.35 -10.39 -6.84
N ASP A 150 -12.38 -9.78 -7.44
CA ASP A 150 -13.10 -10.32 -8.60
C ASP A 150 -12.19 -10.33 -9.85
N ASP A 151 -11.40 -9.26 -10.07
CA ASP A 151 -10.40 -9.23 -11.16
C ASP A 151 -9.33 -10.31 -10.96
N ALA A 152 -8.88 -10.52 -9.71
CA ALA A 152 -7.96 -11.59 -9.35
C ALA A 152 -8.54 -12.97 -9.67
N ALA A 153 -9.76 -13.27 -9.21
CA ALA A 153 -10.42 -14.55 -9.42
C ALA A 153 -10.66 -14.83 -10.90
N ALA A 154 -10.98 -13.80 -11.69
CA ALA A 154 -11.19 -13.93 -13.13
C ALA A 154 -9.91 -14.16 -13.93
N ARG A 155 -8.82 -13.48 -13.55
CA ARG A 155 -7.58 -13.50 -14.34
C ARG A 155 -6.54 -14.50 -13.82
N PHE A 156 -6.56 -14.79 -12.52
CA PHE A 156 -5.56 -15.60 -11.84
C PHE A 156 -6.21 -16.61 -10.88
N PRO A 157 -7.10 -17.49 -11.37
CA PRO A 157 -7.93 -18.35 -10.51
C PRO A 157 -7.14 -19.31 -9.59
N GLU A 158 -5.91 -19.65 -9.98
CA GLU A 158 -5.05 -20.55 -9.21
C GLU A 158 -4.10 -19.81 -8.23
N ALA A 159 -4.08 -18.46 -8.28
CA ALA A 159 -3.19 -17.68 -7.45
C ALA A 159 -3.79 -17.42 -6.07
N GLU A 160 -2.95 -17.49 -5.03
CA GLU A 160 -3.36 -17.12 -3.68
C GLU A 160 -3.67 -15.63 -3.58
N PRO A 161 -4.89 -15.21 -3.15
CA PRO A 161 -5.18 -13.81 -2.96
C PRO A 161 -4.45 -13.26 -1.72
N VAL A 162 -3.61 -12.24 -1.93
CA VAL A 162 -2.94 -11.49 -0.88
C VAL A 162 -3.46 -10.06 -0.92
N VAL A 163 -3.98 -9.58 0.21
CA VAL A 163 -4.61 -8.27 0.28
C VAL A 163 -3.70 -7.23 0.90
N PHE A 164 -3.65 -6.07 0.25
CA PHE A 164 -2.95 -4.87 0.69
C PHE A 164 -3.97 -3.76 0.97
N LEU A 165 -3.92 -3.22 2.17
CA LEU A 165 -4.72 -2.08 2.60
C LEU A 165 -3.79 -0.95 3.05
N HIS A 166 -4.25 0.29 2.94
CA HIS A 166 -3.54 1.36 3.62
C HIS A 166 -3.98 1.45 5.09
N TYR A 167 -5.28 1.60 5.35
CA TYR A 167 -5.81 1.56 6.71
C TYR A 167 -5.84 0.13 7.24
N PRO A 168 -5.40 -0.11 8.51
CA PRO A 168 -5.54 -1.43 9.13
C PRO A 168 -7.03 -1.79 9.30
N PRO A 169 -7.44 -3.02 8.97
CA PRO A 169 -8.82 -3.45 9.18
C PRO A 169 -9.15 -3.64 10.68
N VAL A 170 -8.12 -3.79 11.52
CA VAL A 170 -8.24 -3.89 12.99
C VAL A 170 -7.13 -3.07 13.64
N TYR A 171 -7.50 -2.28 14.66
CA TYR A 171 -6.56 -1.51 15.44
C TYR A 171 -6.97 -1.42 16.92
N GLY A 172 -6.20 -2.03 17.80
CA GLY A 172 -6.56 -2.15 19.22
C GLY A 172 -7.84 -2.96 19.39
N THR A 173 -8.88 -2.33 19.88
CA THR A 173 -10.23 -2.93 20.05
C THR A 173 -11.21 -2.54 18.94
N MET A 174 -10.78 -1.73 17.98
CA MET A 174 -11.62 -1.27 16.88
C MET A 174 -11.43 -2.15 15.64
N ALA A 175 -12.50 -2.46 14.94
CA ALA A 175 -12.51 -3.26 13.73
C ALA A 175 -13.42 -2.62 12.67
N CYS A 176 -13.06 -2.79 11.40
CA CYS A 176 -13.92 -2.50 10.27
C CYS A 176 -14.54 -3.81 9.80
N ASP A 177 -15.70 -4.13 10.36
CA ASP A 177 -16.35 -5.44 10.16
C ASP A 177 -16.67 -5.69 8.69
N GLU A 178 -17.03 -4.67 7.93
CA GLU A 178 -17.35 -4.79 6.50
C GLU A 178 -16.13 -5.21 5.67
N ILE A 179 -14.94 -4.67 5.97
CA ILE A 179 -13.69 -5.08 5.31
C ILE A 179 -13.30 -6.51 5.75
N LEU A 180 -13.37 -6.80 7.04
CA LEU A 180 -13.06 -8.14 7.58
C LEU A 180 -13.97 -9.22 7.00
N GLN A 181 -15.26 -8.92 6.84
CA GLN A 181 -16.22 -9.83 6.22
C GLN A 181 -15.86 -10.14 4.75
N VAL A 182 -15.37 -9.13 4.00
CA VAL A 182 -14.85 -9.39 2.64
C VAL A 182 -13.64 -10.31 2.69
N LEU A 183 -12.65 -10.00 3.54
CA LEU A 183 -11.43 -10.81 3.63
C LEU A 183 -11.77 -12.28 3.96
N GLN A 184 -12.63 -12.51 4.92
CA GLN A 184 -13.05 -13.86 5.34
C GLN A 184 -13.85 -14.60 4.26
N SER A 185 -14.88 -13.95 3.68
CA SER A 185 -15.76 -14.56 2.69
C SER A 185 -15.02 -14.89 1.37
N ARG A 186 -13.92 -14.20 1.09
CA ARG A 186 -13.05 -14.43 -0.08
C ARG A 186 -11.88 -15.36 0.20
N GLY A 187 -11.77 -15.94 1.40
CA GLY A 187 -10.70 -16.86 1.78
C GLY A 187 -9.30 -16.23 1.84
N VAL A 188 -9.22 -14.91 2.07
CA VAL A 188 -7.95 -14.21 2.22
C VAL A 188 -7.26 -14.66 3.49
N GLN A 189 -6.04 -15.16 3.37
CA GLN A 189 -5.25 -15.64 4.50
C GLN A 189 -4.21 -14.63 4.98
N ARG A 190 -3.87 -13.62 4.15
CA ARG A 190 -2.83 -12.63 4.47
C ARG A 190 -3.28 -11.22 4.09
N CYS A 191 -3.15 -10.30 5.07
CA CYS A 191 -3.44 -8.89 4.89
C CYS A 191 -2.28 -8.04 5.38
N TYR A 192 -1.77 -7.18 4.51
CA TYR A 192 -0.70 -6.24 4.77
C TYR A 192 -1.28 -4.82 4.81
N PHE A 193 -0.88 -4.02 5.82
CA PHE A 193 -1.41 -2.66 5.97
C PHE A 193 -0.35 -1.70 6.50
N GLY A 194 -0.52 -0.42 6.16
CA GLY A 194 0.28 0.72 6.60
C GLY A 194 -0.41 1.62 7.62
N HIS A 195 -0.29 2.93 7.41
CA HIS A 195 -0.97 4.01 8.12
C HIS A 195 -0.53 4.24 9.56
N ILE A 196 -0.04 3.25 10.26
CA ILE A 196 0.28 3.33 11.68
C ILE A 196 1.76 3.64 11.87
N HIS A 197 2.06 4.81 12.43
CA HIS A 197 3.41 5.31 12.65
C HIS A 197 3.77 5.42 14.14
N GLY A 198 5.06 5.29 14.41
CA GLY A 198 5.66 5.48 15.73
C GLY A 198 5.46 4.30 16.68
N ASN A 199 6.40 4.21 17.64
CA ASN A 199 6.51 3.04 18.54
C ASN A 199 5.27 2.78 19.41
N GLN A 200 4.54 3.82 19.81
CA GLN A 200 3.37 3.65 20.69
C GLN A 200 2.15 3.17 19.90
N ALA A 201 1.90 3.77 18.72
CA ALA A 201 0.78 3.38 17.89
C ALA A 201 0.97 1.97 17.32
N SER A 202 2.18 1.63 16.85
CA SER A 202 2.47 0.29 16.29
C SER A 202 2.34 -0.84 17.32
N LYS A 203 2.46 -0.56 18.62
CA LYS A 203 2.16 -1.57 19.68
C LYS A 203 0.70 -1.98 19.72
N ARG A 204 -0.21 -1.10 19.30
CA ARG A 204 -1.66 -1.36 19.27
C ARG A 204 -2.12 -2.00 17.94
N ALA A 205 -1.29 -1.98 16.90
CA ALA A 205 -1.60 -2.63 15.65
C ALA A 205 -1.65 -4.15 15.83
N ILE A 206 -2.69 -4.80 15.32
CA ILE A 206 -2.78 -6.25 15.35
C ILE A 206 -1.77 -6.81 14.35
N ARG A 207 -0.90 -7.67 14.81
CA ARG A 207 0.15 -8.33 14.03
C ARG A 207 0.15 -9.82 14.38
N GLY A 208 0.17 -10.65 13.37
CA GLY A 208 -0.01 -12.08 13.52
C GLY A 208 -1.45 -12.51 13.24
N GLU A 209 -1.93 -13.54 13.87
CA GLU A 209 -3.22 -14.12 13.57
C GLU A 209 -4.38 -13.29 14.13
N TRP A 210 -5.31 -12.95 13.25
CA TRP A 210 -6.63 -12.47 13.57
C TRP A 210 -7.64 -13.43 12.93
N GLU A 211 -8.26 -14.28 13.76
CA GLU A 211 -9.07 -15.39 13.28
C GLU A 211 -8.29 -16.27 12.28
N THR A 212 -8.67 -16.27 11.00
CA THR A 212 -8.01 -17.04 9.94
C THR A 212 -7.03 -16.23 9.10
N ILE A 213 -6.84 -14.94 9.42
CA ILE A 213 -6.07 -14.00 8.61
C ILE A 213 -4.78 -13.59 9.33
N LYS A 214 -3.65 -13.70 8.68
CA LYS A 214 -2.37 -13.15 9.17
C LYS A 214 -2.29 -11.67 8.82
N MET A 215 -2.23 -10.82 9.85
CA MET A 215 -2.16 -9.37 9.76
C MET A 215 -0.71 -8.89 9.87
N HIS A 216 -0.27 -8.03 8.95
CA HIS A 216 1.10 -7.53 8.87
C HIS A 216 1.13 -6.01 8.76
N LEU A 217 1.73 -5.34 9.74
CA LEU A 217 2.05 -3.91 9.67
C LEU A 217 3.33 -3.72 8.87
N ILE A 218 3.27 -2.83 7.86
CA ILE A 218 4.36 -2.59 6.91
C ILE A 218 4.69 -1.12 6.70
N SER A 219 4.27 -0.24 7.64
CA SER A 219 4.67 1.18 7.61
C SER A 219 6.20 1.29 7.62
N CYS A 220 6.76 2.16 6.81
CA CYS A 220 8.20 2.23 6.55
C CYS A 220 9.05 2.45 7.81
N ASP A 221 8.60 3.28 8.75
CA ASP A 221 9.29 3.49 10.04
C ASP A 221 9.26 2.22 10.92
N TYR A 222 8.17 1.46 10.89
CA TYR A 222 8.04 0.19 11.60
C TYR A 222 8.98 -0.88 11.03
N VAL A 223 9.06 -1.00 9.70
CA VAL A 223 9.96 -1.95 9.01
C VAL A 223 11.37 -1.38 8.77
N ARG A 224 11.70 -0.25 9.44
CA ARG A 224 13.01 0.39 9.39
C ARG A 224 13.45 0.76 7.97
N PHE A 225 12.51 1.24 7.16
CA PHE A 225 12.73 1.63 5.75
C PHE A 225 13.27 0.50 4.87
N THR A 226 12.89 -0.72 5.17
CA THR A 226 13.33 -1.92 4.43
C THR A 226 12.10 -2.64 3.87
N PRO A 227 11.98 -2.85 2.55
CA PRO A 227 10.91 -3.66 1.98
C PRO A 227 10.89 -5.08 2.58
N VAL A 228 9.71 -5.57 2.91
CA VAL A 228 9.53 -6.89 3.56
C VAL A 228 9.23 -7.94 2.51
N LEU A 229 9.99 -9.03 2.51
CA LEU A 229 9.76 -10.17 1.62
C LEU A 229 8.47 -10.91 2.00
N ILE A 230 7.58 -11.12 1.04
CA ILE A 230 6.39 -11.97 1.17
C ILE A 230 6.75 -13.41 0.77
N ARG A 231 6.71 -14.29 1.73
CA ARG A 231 7.01 -15.72 1.55
C ARG A 231 5.74 -16.53 1.27
#